data_c66ebd543d2dd94f34a661fde637e006
#
_entry.id   c66ebd543d2dd94f34a661fde637e006
#
_cell.length_a   1.000
_cell.length_b   1.000
_cell.length_c   1.000
_cell.angle_alpha   90.00
_cell.angle_beta   90.00
_cell.angle_gamma   90.00
#
_symmetry.space_group_name_H-M   'P 1'
#
loop_
_entity.id
_entity.type
_entity.pdbx_description
1 polymer ?
#
loop_
_entity_poly.entity_id
_entity_poly.type
_entity_poly.pdbx_seq_one_letter_code
_entity_poly.pdbx_strand_id
1 'polypeptide(L)'
;MRPTRQIWAVGATAGALAVLAAVFARPLLLAATVLLGAWILVRQLLFVRGVADTVDSLTVRQLPTANTVRANAEIPVTLEATLDAPARLLLSFEGGVPTGASATTPLSASLEPGTATTRETTAVTWPVAGRHRFDPVSVTATDGLFTATMPAESRPSVTVEPRGPHTVHVGRGGDEVSIAQGEHEAGQRGPGLEPAELREYVPGDSADEIDWKATARLNTLHVREYETETHRPTMLIVDHRGGLAAGPPGESKLAYLREVALAVAANARELDDPLGLIAVGDEGITTRITPTTGPAAYLSIRRRLLDLEPTGTDGDEPPSETSGRSHSIPGFAPSPTRPRAALSALDGSTDPFARTLEPYYTARTRYDVRFDSEPLLGAVRTALGGQDSRQWTVICTDDSDPETLYETVRFARARGSEVLLLLTPSVLFASDGVGDPDRVADSYLEFEELRRDLDRMDAVTAFEVAPQERLSAVLETTRARSRGAIR
;
A
#
# COMPACT_ATOMS: atom_id res chain seq x y z
N MET A 1 -4.77 -33.28 -14.64
CA MET A 1 -4.06 -34.24 -15.52
C MET A 1 -4.46 -33.96 -16.97
N ARG A 2 -3.50 -33.84 -17.86
CA ARG A 2 -3.75 -33.53 -19.29
C ARG A 2 -2.95 -34.55 -20.13
N PRO A 3 -3.53 -35.12 -21.19
CA PRO A 3 -2.82 -35.97 -22.12
C PRO A 3 -1.94 -35.12 -23.04
N THR A 4 -0.73 -35.59 -23.33
CA THR A 4 0.18 -34.99 -24.30
C THR A 4 -0.22 -35.31 -25.73
N ARG A 5 0.39 -34.63 -26.72
CA ARG A 5 0.18 -34.98 -28.16
C ARG A 5 0.54 -36.43 -28.49
N GLN A 6 1.51 -37.01 -27.79
CA GLN A 6 1.98 -38.39 -28.01
C GLN A 6 0.89 -39.42 -27.67
N ILE A 7 0.17 -39.20 -26.53
CA ILE A 7 -0.89 -40.16 -26.17
C ILE A 7 -2.08 -40.05 -27.14
N TRP A 8 -2.38 -38.86 -27.67
CA TRP A 8 -3.39 -38.71 -28.71
C TRP A 8 -3.00 -39.45 -30.00
N ALA A 9 -1.72 -39.42 -30.38
CA ALA A 9 -1.23 -40.20 -31.53
C ALA A 9 -1.41 -41.73 -31.32
N VAL A 10 -1.05 -42.21 -30.12
CA VAL A 10 -1.24 -43.64 -29.77
C VAL A 10 -2.70 -44.01 -29.74
N GLY A 11 -3.58 -43.12 -29.19
CA GLY A 11 -5.03 -43.31 -29.19
C GLY A 11 -5.62 -43.35 -30.61
N ALA A 12 -5.17 -42.44 -31.49
CA ALA A 12 -5.58 -42.44 -32.90
C ALA A 12 -5.13 -43.72 -33.63
N THR A 13 -3.92 -44.21 -33.36
CA THR A 13 -3.40 -45.49 -33.91
C THR A 13 -4.27 -46.65 -33.44
N ALA A 14 -4.60 -46.72 -32.14
CA ALA A 14 -5.49 -47.74 -31.61
C ALA A 14 -6.88 -47.69 -32.25
N GLY A 15 -7.44 -46.46 -32.43
CA GLY A 15 -8.71 -46.27 -33.14
C GLY A 15 -8.67 -46.72 -34.61
N ALA A 16 -7.60 -46.40 -35.33
CA ALA A 16 -7.40 -46.83 -36.70
C ALA A 16 -7.31 -48.36 -36.80
N LEU A 17 -6.56 -49.04 -35.89
CA LEU A 17 -6.48 -50.50 -35.80
C LEU A 17 -7.85 -51.11 -35.51
N ALA A 18 -8.67 -50.51 -34.65
CA ALA A 18 -10.03 -50.98 -34.36
C ALA A 18 -10.93 -50.92 -35.61
N VAL A 19 -10.87 -49.83 -36.34
CA VAL A 19 -11.61 -49.66 -37.61
C VAL A 19 -11.17 -50.72 -38.66
N LEU A 20 -9.84 -50.89 -38.83
CA LEU A 20 -9.28 -51.88 -39.73
C LEU A 20 -9.69 -53.29 -39.32
N ALA A 21 -9.68 -53.62 -38.02
CA ALA A 21 -10.14 -54.88 -37.49
C ALA A 21 -11.60 -55.20 -37.87
N ALA A 22 -12.48 -54.16 -37.77
CA ALA A 22 -13.88 -54.30 -38.15
C ALA A 22 -14.06 -54.42 -39.63
N VAL A 23 -13.35 -53.67 -40.47
CA VAL A 23 -13.48 -53.69 -41.96
C VAL A 23 -12.96 -54.99 -42.55
N PHE A 24 -11.81 -55.48 -42.04
CA PHE A 24 -11.16 -56.69 -42.59
C PHE A 24 -11.50 -57.98 -41.84
N ALA A 25 -12.38 -57.93 -40.83
CA ALA A 25 -12.73 -59.05 -39.96
C ALA A 25 -11.53 -59.83 -39.41
N ARG A 26 -10.44 -59.10 -39.06
CA ARG A 26 -9.17 -59.73 -38.58
C ARG A 26 -9.07 -59.65 -37.06
N PRO A 27 -9.24 -60.77 -36.30
CA PRO A 27 -9.23 -60.70 -34.82
C PRO A 27 -7.85 -60.36 -34.25
N LEU A 28 -6.75 -60.55 -34.97
CA LEU A 28 -5.43 -60.11 -34.57
C LEU A 28 -5.29 -58.60 -34.43
N LEU A 29 -5.96 -57.83 -35.29
CA LEU A 29 -5.98 -56.35 -35.19
C LEU A 29 -6.75 -55.87 -33.96
N LEU A 30 -7.80 -56.60 -33.59
CA LEU A 30 -8.58 -56.31 -32.38
C LEU A 30 -7.77 -56.62 -31.14
N ALA A 31 -6.98 -57.69 -31.13
CA ALA A 31 -6.04 -58.00 -30.05
C ALA A 31 -4.97 -56.90 -29.89
N ALA A 32 -4.43 -56.38 -31.01
CA ALA A 32 -3.49 -55.27 -30.98
C ALA A 32 -4.12 -54.00 -30.40
N THR A 33 -5.37 -53.69 -30.74
CA THR A 33 -6.12 -52.54 -30.18
C THR A 33 -6.31 -52.69 -28.67
N VAL A 34 -6.71 -53.88 -28.21
CA VAL A 34 -6.88 -54.17 -26.78
C VAL A 34 -5.54 -54.03 -26.02
N LEU A 35 -4.45 -54.52 -26.58
CA LEU A 35 -3.12 -54.38 -25.99
C LEU A 35 -2.67 -52.94 -25.88
N LEU A 36 -2.90 -52.11 -26.92
CA LEU A 36 -2.60 -50.70 -26.90
C LEU A 36 -3.48 -49.95 -25.86
N GLY A 37 -4.77 -50.26 -25.77
CA GLY A 37 -5.67 -49.72 -24.79
C GLY A 37 -5.24 -50.09 -23.35
N ALA A 38 -4.92 -51.38 -23.13
CA ALA A 38 -4.42 -51.83 -21.83
C ALA A 38 -3.10 -51.14 -21.45
N TRP A 39 -2.19 -50.97 -22.41
CA TRP A 39 -0.93 -50.26 -22.19
C TRP A 39 -1.16 -48.80 -21.81
N ILE A 40 -2.07 -48.09 -22.47
CA ILE A 40 -2.45 -46.71 -22.12
C ILE A 40 -2.95 -46.65 -20.66
N LEU A 41 -3.87 -47.55 -20.29
CA LEU A 41 -4.42 -47.60 -18.93
C LEU A 41 -3.35 -47.92 -17.87
N VAL A 42 -2.43 -48.84 -18.15
CA VAL A 42 -1.30 -49.13 -17.25
C VAL A 42 -0.40 -47.89 -17.10
N ARG A 43 -0.05 -47.25 -18.21
CA ARG A 43 0.76 -46.01 -18.17
C ARG A 43 0.07 -44.92 -17.39
N GLN A 44 -1.23 -44.73 -17.59
CA GLN A 44 -2.03 -43.76 -16.83
C GLN A 44 -2.03 -44.06 -15.32
N LEU A 45 -2.23 -45.35 -14.96
CA LEU A 45 -2.20 -45.76 -13.56
C LEU A 45 -0.83 -45.55 -12.91
N LEU A 46 0.25 -45.86 -13.61
CA LEU A 46 1.62 -45.65 -13.14
C LEU A 46 1.91 -44.15 -12.97
N PHE A 47 1.44 -43.32 -13.92
CA PHE A 47 1.59 -41.88 -13.82
C PHE A 47 0.82 -41.29 -12.61
N VAL A 48 -0.45 -41.70 -12.40
CA VAL A 48 -1.26 -41.24 -11.26
C VAL A 48 -0.60 -41.63 -9.94
N ARG A 49 -0.12 -42.89 -9.83
CA ARG A 49 0.64 -43.32 -8.64
C ARG A 49 1.93 -42.54 -8.45
N GLY A 50 2.68 -42.31 -9.53
CA GLY A 50 3.90 -41.49 -9.46
C GLY A 50 3.65 -40.07 -9.03
N VAL A 51 2.54 -39.45 -9.48
CA VAL A 51 2.13 -38.13 -9.03
C VAL A 51 1.73 -38.15 -7.55
N ALA A 52 0.94 -39.13 -7.09
CA ALA A 52 0.55 -39.27 -5.69
C ALA A 52 1.78 -39.44 -4.79
N ASP A 53 2.69 -40.39 -5.14
CA ASP A 53 3.95 -40.58 -4.41
C ASP A 53 4.77 -39.27 -4.35
N THR A 54 4.76 -38.48 -5.45
CA THR A 54 5.47 -37.20 -5.52
C THR A 54 4.83 -36.18 -4.58
N VAL A 55 3.49 -36.03 -4.57
CA VAL A 55 2.78 -35.06 -3.72
C VAL A 55 3.07 -35.33 -2.24
N ASP A 56 3.07 -36.60 -1.83
CA ASP A 56 3.25 -37.00 -0.43
C ASP A 56 4.70 -36.78 0.08
N SER A 57 5.69 -36.78 -0.81
CA SER A 57 7.12 -36.72 -0.45
C SER A 57 7.82 -35.43 -0.87
N LEU A 58 7.14 -34.55 -1.66
CA LEU A 58 7.74 -33.35 -2.21
C LEU A 58 7.74 -32.20 -1.21
N THR A 59 8.91 -31.67 -0.92
CA THR A 59 9.08 -30.41 -0.21
C THR A 59 9.65 -29.37 -1.15
N VAL A 60 8.94 -28.25 -1.33
CA VAL A 60 9.40 -27.12 -2.15
C VAL A 60 9.52 -25.89 -1.28
N ARG A 61 10.62 -25.16 -1.42
CA ARG A 61 10.89 -23.92 -0.68
C ARG A 61 11.39 -22.84 -1.62
N GLN A 62 10.86 -21.63 -1.44
CA GLN A 62 11.40 -20.40 -1.99
C GLN A 62 12.13 -19.69 -0.86
N LEU A 63 13.44 -19.50 -0.99
CA LEU A 63 14.31 -19.00 0.07
C LEU A 63 14.96 -17.69 -0.39
N PRO A 64 14.38 -16.52 -0.07
CA PRO A 64 15.10 -15.26 -0.21
C PRO A 64 16.27 -15.21 0.79
N THR A 65 17.40 -14.69 0.37
CA THR A 65 18.61 -14.60 1.22
C THR A 65 18.40 -13.67 2.41
N ALA A 66 17.49 -12.69 2.29
CA ALA A 66 17.12 -11.78 3.35
C ALA A 66 15.60 -11.53 3.36
N ASN A 67 15.01 -11.44 4.55
CA ASN A 67 13.59 -11.14 4.70
C ASN A 67 13.31 -9.63 4.76
N THR A 68 14.36 -8.80 4.91
CA THR A 68 14.28 -7.34 4.85
C THR A 68 15.38 -6.84 3.94
N VAL A 69 15.00 -6.03 2.93
CA VAL A 69 15.90 -5.50 1.90
C VAL A 69 15.57 -4.04 1.66
N ARG A 70 16.51 -3.29 1.08
CA ARG A 70 16.25 -1.92 0.64
C ARG A 70 15.67 -1.90 -0.76
N ALA A 71 14.85 -0.91 -1.08
CA ALA A 71 14.32 -0.72 -2.43
C ALA A 71 15.48 -0.66 -3.46
N ASN A 72 15.25 -1.25 -4.64
CA ASN A 72 16.24 -1.44 -5.70
C ASN A 72 17.49 -2.27 -5.30
N ALA A 73 17.47 -2.95 -4.16
CA ALA A 73 18.50 -3.92 -3.86
C ALA A 73 18.22 -5.24 -4.59
N GLU A 74 19.27 -5.80 -5.17
CA GLU A 74 19.24 -7.11 -5.81
C GLU A 74 19.62 -8.17 -4.78
N ILE A 75 18.75 -9.16 -4.56
CA ILE A 75 19.06 -10.28 -3.68
C ILE A 75 18.84 -11.61 -4.38
N PRO A 76 19.67 -12.63 -4.09
CA PRO A 76 19.45 -13.97 -4.59
C PRO A 76 18.25 -14.64 -3.88
N VAL A 77 17.38 -15.24 -4.70
CA VAL A 77 16.27 -16.07 -4.25
C VAL A 77 16.52 -17.50 -4.76
N THR A 78 16.51 -18.45 -3.87
CA THR A 78 16.76 -19.85 -4.18
C THR A 78 15.45 -20.62 -4.17
N LEU A 79 15.18 -21.33 -5.27
CA LEU A 79 14.14 -22.33 -5.37
C LEU A 79 14.76 -23.71 -5.11
N GLU A 80 14.34 -24.36 -4.05
CA GLU A 80 14.83 -25.68 -3.64
C GLU A 80 13.66 -26.66 -3.62
N ALA A 81 13.85 -27.81 -4.26
CA ALA A 81 12.89 -28.89 -4.22
C ALA A 81 13.58 -30.18 -3.81
N THR A 82 13.00 -30.91 -2.85
CA THR A 82 13.53 -32.16 -2.29
C THR A 82 12.43 -33.21 -2.24
N LEU A 83 12.80 -34.45 -2.56
CA LEU A 83 11.99 -35.65 -2.45
C LEU A 83 12.64 -36.61 -1.47
N ASP A 84 11.85 -37.37 -0.73
CA ASP A 84 12.35 -38.44 0.17
C ASP A 84 12.98 -39.62 -0.60
N ALA A 85 12.62 -39.80 -1.87
CA ALA A 85 13.14 -40.83 -2.78
C ALA A 85 13.38 -40.24 -4.18
N PRO A 86 14.26 -40.86 -4.99
CA PRO A 86 14.51 -40.39 -6.36
C PRO A 86 13.24 -40.27 -7.20
N ALA A 87 13.10 -39.13 -7.91
CA ALA A 87 11.96 -38.85 -8.76
C ALA A 87 11.74 -39.93 -9.83
N ARG A 88 10.50 -40.34 -10.03
CA ARG A 88 10.11 -41.26 -11.13
C ARG A 88 9.62 -40.50 -12.35
N LEU A 89 9.23 -39.25 -12.16
CA LEU A 89 8.70 -38.35 -13.17
C LEU A 89 9.67 -37.19 -13.37
N LEU A 90 9.63 -36.58 -14.55
CA LEU A 90 10.26 -35.28 -14.76
C LEU A 90 9.39 -34.21 -14.08
N LEU A 91 9.98 -33.48 -13.16
CA LEU A 91 9.31 -32.38 -12.44
C LEU A 91 9.90 -31.04 -12.89
N SER A 92 9.04 -30.09 -13.24
CA SER A 92 9.41 -28.71 -13.53
C SER A 92 8.76 -27.84 -12.51
N PHE A 93 9.52 -26.92 -11.93
CA PHE A 93 9.10 -25.98 -10.89
C PHE A 93 9.18 -24.57 -11.45
N GLU A 94 8.13 -23.79 -11.31
CA GLU A 94 8.08 -22.37 -11.62
C GLU A 94 7.75 -21.60 -10.35
N GLY A 95 8.70 -20.83 -9.86
CA GLY A 95 8.54 -20.00 -8.68
C GLY A 95 7.70 -18.75 -8.97
N GLY A 96 6.91 -18.35 -8.00
CA GLY A 96 6.06 -17.17 -8.08
C GLY A 96 6.80 -15.91 -7.57
N VAL A 97 7.46 -15.19 -8.45
CA VAL A 97 8.03 -13.88 -8.10
C VAL A 97 6.90 -12.89 -7.87
N PRO A 98 6.90 -12.09 -6.76
CA PRO A 98 5.83 -11.13 -6.47
C PRO A 98 5.63 -10.11 -7.59
N THR A 99 4.36 -9.71 -7.79
CA THR A 99 3.98 -8.62 -8.69
C THR A 99 4.67 -7.34 -8.28
N GLY A 100 5.63 -6.81 -8.64
CA GLY A 100 6.35 -5.62 -8.14
C GLY A 100 7.79 -5.91 -7.86
N ALA A 101 8.20 -7.17 -8.09
CA ALA A 101 9.59 -7.55 -8.14
C ALA A 101 9.94 -7.97 -9.57
N SER A 102 11.16 -7.70 -10.00
CA SER A 102 11.69 -8.15 -11.28
C SER A 102 12.79 -9.18 -11.06
N ALA A 103 12.70 -10.31 -11.75
CA ALA A 103 13.73 -11.34 -11.73
C ALA A 103 14.59 -11.24 -13.00
N THR A 104 15.90 -11.37 -12.86
CA THR A 104 16.84 -11.34 -13.98
C THR A 104 16.62 -12.53 -14.94
N THR A 105 16.27 -13.67 -14.37
CA THR A 105 15.88 -14.88 -15.09
C THR A 105 14.66 -15.50 -14.41
N PRO A 106 13.79 -16.22 -15.14
CA PRO A 106 12.67 -16.92 -14.49
C PRO A 106 13.16 -17.80 -13.35
N LEU A 107 12.49 -17.72 -12.19
CA LEU A 107 12.77 -18.59 -11.05
C LEU A 107 12.21 -20.00 -11.34
N SER A 108 12.98 -20.82 -12.05
CA SER A 108 12.56 -22.13 -12.48
C SER A 108 13.64 -23.18 -12.22
N ALA A 109 13.21 -24.36 -11.85
CA ALA A 109 14.08 -25.52 -11.61
C ALA A 109 13.48 -26.75 -12.25
N SER A 110 14.32 -27.75 -12.55
CA SER A 110 13.86 -29.05 -13.02
C SER A 110 14.52 -30.16 -12.23
N LEU A 111 13.77 -31.25 -11.99
CA LEU A 111 14.25 -32.45 -11.33
C LEU A 111 14.05 -33.64 -12.29
N GLU A 112 15.16 -34.19 -12.73
CA GLU A 112 15.14 -35.33 -13.65
C GLU A 112 14.82 -36.65 -12.93
N PRO A 113 14.23 -37.62 -13.63
CA PRO A 113 14.04 -38.96 -13.09
C PRO A 113 15.37 -39.55 -12.59
N GLY A 114 15.34 -40.11 -11.39
CA GLY A 114 16.52 -40.67 -10.73
C GLY A 114 17.25 -39.72 -9.78
N THR A 115 16.86 -38.42 -9.76
CA THR A 115 17.39 -37.45 -8.82
C THR A 115 16.38 -37.16 -7.70
N ALA A 116 16.85 -36.73 -6.53
CA ALA A 116 16.00 -36.45 -5.37
C ALA A 116 15.99 -34.97 -4.97
N THR A 117 16.90 -34.17 -5.48
CA THR A 117 17.04 -32.77 -5.11
C THR A 117 17.40 -31.90 -6.30
N THR A 118 16.85 -30.70 -6.34
CA THR A 118 17.27 -29.65 -7.27
C THR A 118 17.29 -28.30 -6.55
N ARG A 119 18.20 -27.43 -7.01
CA ARG A 119 18.35 -26.09 -6.44
C ARG A 119 18.77 -25.13 -7.53
N GLU A 120 18.01 -24.04 -7.67
CA GLU A 120 18.30 -22.96 -8.61
C GLU A 120 18.20 -21.62 -7.91
N THR A 121 19.05 -20.69 -8.28
CA THR A 121 19.09 -19.37 -7.65
C THR A 121 19.01 -18.30 -8.73
N THR A 122 18.12 -17.34 -8.51
CA THR A 122 17.95 -16.17 -9.40
C THR A 122 18.04 -14.90 -8.61
N ALA A 123 18.52 -13.85 -9.22
CA ALA A 123 18.56 -12.52 -8.64
C ALA A 123 17.22 -11.83 -8.84
N VAL A 124 16.67 -11.28 -7.76
CA VAL A 124 15.38 -10.57 -7.74
C VAL A 124 15.57 -9.18 -7.17
N THR A 125 15.00 -8.18 -7.83
CA THR A 125 15.05 -6.76 -7.45
C THR A 125 13.66 -6.25 -7.12
N TRP A 126 13.51 -5.48 -6.05
CA TRP A 126 12.26 -4.84 -5.62
C TRP A 126 12.37 -3.32 -5.76
N PRO A 127 11.70 -2.70 -6.75
CA PRO A 127 11.77 -1.24 -6.94
C PRO A 127 10.97 -0.46 -5.90
N VAL A 128 9.93 -1.05 -5.30
CA VAL A 128 8.97 -0.34 -4.43
C VAL A 128 9.02 -0.88 -3.01
N ALA A 129 8.99 0.04 -2.03
CA ALA A 129 8.88 -0.28 -0.61
C ALA A 129 7.51 -0.93 -0.30
N GLY A 130 7.51 -1.85 0.66
CA GLY A 130 6.31 -2.54 1.07
C GLY A 130 6.60 -3.97 1.50
N ARG A 131 5.54 -4.72 1.82
CA ARG A 131 5.64 -6.14 2.10
C ARG A 131 5.19 -6.94 0.89
N HIS A 132 6.12 -7.64 0.28
CA HIS A 132 5.88 -8.46 -0.90
C HIS A 132 5.82 -9.92 -0.51
N ARG A 133 4.76 -10.61 -0.96
CA ARG A 133 4.59 -12.05 -0.72
C ARG A 133 4.78 -12.79 -2.03
N PHE A 134 5.51 -13.88 -1.99
CA PHE A 134 5.68 -14.77 -3.14
C PHE A 134 4.41 -15.55 -3.43
N ASP A 135 4.11 -15.74 -4.71
CA ASP A 135 3.06 -16.65 -5.15
C ASP A 135 3.48 -18.13 -4.92
N PRO A 136 2.51 -19.05 -4.89
CA PRO A 136 2.82 -20.47 -4.76
C PRO A 136 3.63 -20.96 -5.96
N VAL A 137 4.52 -21.93 -5.72
CA VAL A 137 5.29 -22.56 -6.79
C VAL A 137 4.38 -23.45 -7.62
N SER A 138 4.40 -23.30 -8.95
CA SER A 138 3.73 -24.19 -9.87
C SER A 138 4.62 -25.40 -10.14
N VAL A 139 4.15 -26.61 -9.82
CA VAL A 139 4.87 -27.86 -10.05
C VAL A 139 4.19 -28.62 -11.18
N THR A 140 4.93 -28.88 -12.25
CA THR A 140 4.47 -29.67 -13.39
C THR A 140 5.20 -31.01 -13.46
N ALA A 141 4.46 -32.09 -13.26
CA ALA A 141 4.97 -33.46 -13.37
C ALA A 141 4.64 -34.04 -14.75
N THR A 142 5.60 -34.71 -15.41
CA THR A 142 5.37 -35.35 -16.69
C THR A 142 6.17 -36.65 -16.84
N ASP A 143 5.59 -37.63 -17.53
CA ASP A 143 6.27 -38.86 -18.01
C ASP A 143 6.42 -38.87 -19.55
N GLY A 144 6.17 -37.70 -20.21
CA GLY A 144 6.15 -37.55 -21.64
C GLY A 144 4.78 -37.88 -22.28
N LEU A 145 3.96 -38.71 -21.66
CA LEU A 145 2.63 -39.11 -22.16
C LEU A 145 1.52 -38.32 -21.46
N PHE A 146 1.68 -38.05 -20.18
CA PHE A 146 0.75 -37.33 -19.34
C PHE A 146 1.45 -36.16 -18.64
N THR A 147 0.69 -35.14 -18.33
CA THR A 147 1.16 -33.98 -17.58
C THR A 147 0.14 -33.64 -16.48
N ALA A 148 0.63 -33.35 -15.29
CA ALA A 148 -0.17 -32.85 -14.16
C ALA A 148 0.50 -31.64 -13.59
N THR A 149 -0.27 -30.58 -13.31
CA THR A 149 0.18 -29.36 -12.67
C THR A 149 -0.49 -29.22 -11.30
N MET A 150 0.29 -28.88 -10.29
CA MET A 150 -0.17 -28.71 -8.91
C MET A 150 0.55 -27.52 -8.26
N PRO A 151 -0.09 -26.77 -7.37
CA PRO A 151 0.58 -25.75 -6.58
C PRO A 151 1.33 -26.39 -5.41
N ALA A 152 2.52 -25.87 -5.09
CA ALA A 152 3.23 -26.16 -3.86
C ALA A 152 3.25 -24.92 -2.98
N GLU A 153 2.81 -25.07 -1.74
CA GLU A 153 2.69 -23.97 -0.79
C GLU A 153 4.06 -23.57 -0.24
N SER A 154 4.69 -22.60 -0.89
CA SER A 154 5.86 -21.90 -0.38
C SER A 154 5.69 -20.43 -0.69
N ARG A 155 5.22 -19.67 0.29
CA ARG A 155 4.90 -18.23 0.13
C ARG A 155 5.68 -17.38 1.13
N PRO A 156 7.02 -17.28 1.02
CA PRO A 156 7.78 -16.36 1.86
C PRO A 156 7.38 -14.92 1.59
N SER A 157 7.65 -14.05 2.56
CA SER A 157 7.46 -12.62 2.39
C SER A 157 8.77 -11.88 2.60
N VAL A 158 8.99 -10.85 1.76
CA VAL A 158 10.12 -9.93 1.87
C VAL A 158 9.58 -8.54 2.18
N THR A 159 10.15 -7.89 3.20
CA THR A 159 9.87 -6.50 3.53
C THR A 159 10.90 -5.61 2.85
N VAL A 160 10.45 -4.71 2.00
CA VAL A 160 11.30 -3.78 1.28
C VAL A 160 11.26 -2.43 1.98
N GLU A 161 12.39 -2.01 2.52
CA GLU A 161 12.54 -0.70 3.14
C GLU A 161 12.86 0.37 2.08
N PRO A 162 12.31 1.58 2.19
CA PRO A 162 12.66 2.67 1.29
C PRO A 162 14.15 3.00 1.42
N ARG A 163 14.78 3.37 0.30
CA ARG A 163 16.17 3.86 0.30
C ARG A 163 16.34 5.24 0.94
N GLY A 164 15.24 5.90 1.24
CA GLY A 164 15.15 7.31 1.56
C GLY A 164 14.55 8.10 0.38
N PRO A 165 14.37 9.41 0.50
CA PRO A 165 13.60 10.23 -0.43
C PRO A 165 14.16 10.35 -1.86
N HIS A 166 15.22 9.62 -2.22
CA HIS A 166 15.91 9.79 -3.51
C HIS A 166 15.22 9.16 -4.72
N THR A 167 14.30 8.21 -4.52
CA THR A 167 13.57 7.55 -5.61
C THR A 167 12.14 8.07 -5.80
N VAL A 168 11.62 8.76 -4.80
CA VAL A 168 10.30 9.38 -4.82
C VAL A 168 10.49 10.88 -4.91
N HIS A 169 9.97 11.50 -5.95
CA HIS A 169 9.90 12.94 -6.04
C HIS A 169 8.84 13.43 -5.03
N VAL A 170 9.25 14.29 -4.14
CA VAL A 170 8.35 15.07 -3.30
C VAL A 170 8.69 16.52 -3.54
N GLY A 171 7.71 17.31 -4.02
CA GLY A 171 8.04 18.64 -4.45
C GLY A 171 6.87 19.54 -4.78
N ARG A 172 7.17 20.63 -5.45
CA ARG A 172 6.21 21.66 -5.86
C ARG A 172 6.44 22.01 -7.32
N GLY A 173 5.57 21.54 -8.22
CA GLY A 173 5.67 21.87 -9.64
C GLY A 173 6.96 21.40 -10.29
N GLY A 174 7.50 20.26 -9.85
CA GLY A 174 8.74 19.65 -10.33
C GLY A 174 10.01 20.04 -9.58
N ASP A 175 9.94 20.98 -8.62
CA ASP A 175 11.08 21.32 -7.76
C ASP A 175 11.07 20.38 -6.53
N GLU A 176 12.17 19.67 -6.32
CA GLU A 176 12.31 18.70 -5.22
C GLU A 176 12.44 19.41 -3.86
N VAL A 177 11.70 18.94 -2.87
CA VAL A 177 11.75 19.42 -1.49
C VAL A 177 12.13 18.26 -0.56
N SER A 178 13.12 18.48 0.32
CA SER A 178 13.48 17.51 1.34
C SER A 178 12.43 17.49 2.46
N ILE A 179 11.78 16.34 2.67
CA ILE A 179 10.83 16.14 3.78
C ILE A 179 11.56 16.14 5.16
N ALA A 180 12.88 15.93 5.15
CA ALA A 180 13.69 15.83 6.37
C ALA A 180 13.94 17.18 7.07
N GLN A 181 13.54 18.31 6.48
CA GLN A 181 13.71 19.65 7.05
C GLN A 181 12.39 20.25 7.53
N GLY A 182 11.68 19.53 8.40
CA GLY A 182 10.74 20.16 9.30
C GLY A 182 11.51 20.65 10.53
N GLU A 183 12.26 21.73 10.43
CA GLU A 183 12.72 22.46 11.62
C GLU A 183 11.46 23.01 12.28
N HIS A 184 11.09 22.41 13.40
CA HIS A 184 10.10 22.97 14.30
C HIS A 184 10.74 24.17 15.00
N GLU A 185 10.64 25.34 14.42
CA GLU A 185 10.78 26.57 15.20
C GLU A 185 9.59 26.60 16.18
N ALA A 186 9.77 25.98 17.32
CA ALA A 186 8.84 26.05 18.44
C ALA A 186 8.96 27.42 19.09
N GLY A 187 8.38 28.43 18.44
CA GLY A 187 8.28 29.77 18.97
C GLY A 187 7.28 29.93 20.12
N GLN A 188 7.02 28.87 20.91
CA GLN A 188 6.18 28.97 22.12
C GLN A 188 7.05 29.02 23.36
N ARG A 189 7.02 30.20 24.03
CA ARG A 189 7.62 30.45 25.32
C ARG A 189 6.75 29.84 26.43
N GLY A 190 7.33 28.99 27.27
CA GLY A 190 6.65 28.34 28.38
C GLY A 190 7.62 27.68 29.37
N PRO A 191 7.15 27.08 30.45
CA PRO A 191 8.00 26.41 31.44
C PRO A 191 8.63 25.15 30.84
N GLY A 192 9.85 25.25 30.32
CA GLY A 192 10.66 24.16 29.74
C GLY A 192 11.90 23.85 30.53
N LEU A 193 12.65 22.81 30.12
CA LEU A 193 13.88 22.34 30.78
C LEU A 193 15.16 23.00 30.21
N GLU A 194 15.13 23.50 28.98
CA GLU A 194 16.29 24.16 28.37
C GLU A 194 16.16 25.67 28.38
N PRO A 195 17.18 26.42 28.88
CA PRO A 195 17.17 27.88 28.87
C PRO A 195 17.43 28.41 27.47
N ALA A 196 16.43 29.04 26.84
CA ALA A 196 16.52 29.56 25.49
C ALA A 196 17.17 30.95 25.43
N GLU A 197 16.71 31.90 26.24
CA GLU A 197 17.16 33.29 26.15
C GLU A 197 17.09 34.00 27.51
N LEU A 198 18.02 34.93 27.73
CA LEU A 198 18.00 35.85 28.86
C LEU A 198 17.46 37.22 28.38
N ARG A 199 16.28 37.61 28.88
CA ARG A 199 15.73 38.93 28.59
C ARG A 199 15.59 39.80 29.87
N GLU A 200 15.47 41.09 29.68
CA GLU A 200 15.18 41.98 30.80
C GLU A 200 13.78 41.73 31.37
N TYR A 201 13.65 41.80 32.67
CA TYR A 201 12.38 41.67 33.39
C TYR A 201 11.37 42.76 32.97
N VAL A 202 10.16 42.37 32.71
CA VAL A 202 9.04 43.28 32.44
C VAL A 202 7.99 43.11 33.56
N PRO A 203 7.37 44.21 34.06
CA PRO A 203 6.32 44.09 35.08
C PRO A 203 5.20 43.13 34.67
N GLY A 204 5.06 42.05 35.42
CA GLY A 204 4.12 40.94 35.11
C GLY A 204 4.80 39.57 34.99
N ASP A 205 6.11 39.51 34.88
CA ASP A 205 6.87 38.27 34.88
C ASP A 205 6.90 37.63 36.27
N SER A 206 7.00 36.28 36.29
CA SER A 206 7.06 35.52 37.54
C SER A 206 8.40 35.68 38.24
N ALA A 207 8.38 35.91 39.55
CA ALA A 207 9.60 36.04 40.35
C ALA A 207 10.46 34.75 40.39
N ASP A 208 9.84 33.59 40.13
CA ASP A 208 10.49 32.27 40.08
C ASP A 208 11.38 32.08 38.83
N GLU A 209 11.13 32.89 37.78
CA GLU A 209 11.87 32.83 36.52
C GLU A 209 13.07 33.80 36.49
N ILE A 210 13.32 34.57 37.54
CA ILE A 210 14.42 35.53 37.62
C ILE A 210 15.77 34.77 37.73
N ASP A 211 16.66 35.05 36.76
CA ASP A 211 18.04 34.60 36.85
C ASP A 211 18.86 35.48 37.72
N TRP A 212 18.93 35.20 39.05
CA TRP A 212 19.68 35.95 40.03
C TRP A 212 21.19 36.04 39.73
N LYS A 213 21.73 35.04 39.02
CA LYS A 213 23.15 35.03 38.66
C LYS A 213 23.46 35.97 37.49
N ALA A 214 22.58 36.05 36.51
CA ALA A 214 22.66 36.99 35.39
C ALA A 214 22.38 38.42 35.91
N THR A 215 21.32 38.57 36.71
CA THR A 215 20.92 39.85 37.35
C THR A 215 22.09 40.43 38.18
N ALA A 216 22.79 39.65 38.98
CA ALA A 216 23.95 40.11 39.77
C ALA A 216 25.15 40.52 38.91
N ARG A 217 25.27 40.00 37.70
CA ARG A 217 26.39 40.27 36.79
C ARG A 217 26.10 41.46 35.89
N LEU A 218 24.86 41.62 35.47
CA LEU A 218 24.44 42.63 34.51
C LEU A 218 23.82 43.88 35.16
N ASN A 219 23.59 43.83 36.48
CA ASN A 219 23.02 44.88 37.32
C ASN A 219 21.63 45.36 36.88
N THR A 220 20.92 44.54 36.13
CA THR A 220 19.51 44.67 35.69
C THR A 220 18.79 43.36 35.90
N LEU A 221 17.50 43.37 36.25
CA LEU A 221 16.69 42.18 36.45
C LEU A 221 16.54 41.44 35.12
N HIS A 222 16.98 40.19 35.10
CA HIS A 222 16.84 39.31 33.93
C HIS A 222 15.99 38.08 34.27
N VAL A 223 15.13 37.71 33.36
CA VAL A 223 14.28 36.51 33.39
C VAL A 223 14.86 35.51 32.42
N ARG A 224 14.93 34.28 32.87
CA ARG A 224 15.31 33.14 32.01
C ARG A 224 14.06 32.62 31.31
N GLU A 225 13.95 32.79 30.01
CA GLU A 225 12.96 32.11 29.20
C GLU A 225 13.40 30.67 28.93
N TYR A 226 12.47 29.75 29.07
CA TYR A 226 12.68 28.35 28.75
C TYR A 226 11.94 28.02 27.47
N GLU A 227 12.58 27.31 26.55
CA GLU A 227 11.87 26.69 25.43
C GLU A 227 11.12 25.48 25.95
N THR A 228 9.83 25.45 25.72
CA THR A 228 9.05 24.25 25.92
C THR A 228 9.23 23.40 24.68
N GLU A 229 9.85 22.23 24.82
CA GLU A 229 9.73 21.19 23.82
C GLU A 229 8.25 20.83 23.68
N THR A 230 7.57 21.48 22.78
CA THR A 230 6.18 21.12 22.43
C THR A 230 6.23 19.96 21.45
N HIS A 231 6.21 18.74 21.98
CA HIS A 231 5.91 17.57 21.16
C HIS A 231 4.52 17.79 20.50
N ARG A 232 4.52 18.04 19.21
CA ARG A 232 3.26 18.18 18.47
C ARG A 232 2.77 16.79 18.08
N PRO A 233 1.61 16.36 18.56
CA PRO A 233 1.06 15.09 18.12
C PRO A 233 0.80 15.14 16.62
N THR A 234 1.39 14.20 15.89
CA THR A 234 1.23 14.05 14.45
C THR A 234 0.23 12.95 14.16
N MET A 235 -0.78 13.24 13.35
CA MET A 235 -1.71 12.24 12.84
C MET A 235 -1.46 12.01 11.36
N LEU A 236 -0.99 10.82 11.03
CA LEU A 236 -0.81 10.36 9.66
C LEU A 236 -2.11 9.71 9.17
N ILE A 237 -2.70 10.27 8.12
CA ILE A 237 -3.90 9.76 7.46
C ILE A 237 -3.49 9.25 6.09
N VAL A 238 -3.60 7.95 5.86
CA VAL A 238 -3.20 7.29 4.62
C VAL A 238 -4.43 6.72 3.94
N ASP A 239 -4.72 7.24 2.78
CA ASP A 239 -5.74 6.74 1.89
C ASP A 239 -5.23 5.46 1.19
N HIS A 240 -6.04 4.41 1.19
CA HIS A 240 -5.76 3.17 0.46
C HIS A 240 -7.02 2.62 -0.25
N ARG A 241 -7.94 3.53 -0.62
CA ARG A 241 -9.12 3.18 -1.43
C ARG A 241 -8.71 2.57 -2.77
N GLY A 242 -9.64 1.85 -3.41
CA GLY A 242 -9.40 1.12 -4.66
C GLY A 242 -8.77 1.94 -5.78
N GLY A 243 -9.09 3.24 -5.88
CA GLY A 243 -8.47 4.17 -6.84
C GLY A 243 -6.95 4.32 -6.71
N LEU A 244 -6.40 4.02 -5.52
CA LEU A 244 -4.95 4.08 -5.27
C LEU A 244 -4.18 2.82 -5.71
N ALA A 245 -4.89 1.80 -6.22
CA ALA A 245 -4.29 0.67 -6.91
C ALA A 245 -3.73 1.06 -8.30
N ALA A 246 -4.16 2.20 -8.86
CA ALA A 246 -3.73 2.65 -10.18
C ALA A 246 -2.21 2.79 -10.28
N GLY A 247 -1.67 2.31 -11.40
CA GLY A 247 -0.24 2.29 -11.70
C GLY A 247 0.22 0.93 -12.20
N PRO A 248 1.45 0.82 -12.73
CA PRO A 248 2.05 -0.46 -13.06
C PRO A 248 2.18 -1.37 -11.83
N PRO A 249 2.25 -2.69 -12.02
CA PRO A 249 2.48 -3.63 -10.94
C PRO A 249 3.70 -3.23 -10.10
N GLY A 250 3.49 -3.05 -8.79
CA GLY A 250 4.54 -2.63 -7.85
C GLY A 250 4.85 -1.13 -7.81
N GLU A 251 4.29 -0.34 -8.69
CA GLU A 251 4.44 1.13 -8.77
C GLU A 251 3.09 1.84 -8.74
N SER A 252 2.17 1.39 -7.89
CA SER A 252 0.87 2.02 -7.70
C SER A 252 0.97 3.34 -6.93
N LYS A 253 -0.04 4.20 -7.03
CA LYS A 253 -0.15 5.42 -6.22
C LYS A 253 0.06 5.12 -4.73
N LEU A 254 -0.60 4.06 -4.20
CA LEU A 254 -0.44 3.64 -2.82
C LEU A 254 1.01 3.26 -2.48
N ALA A 255 1.74 2.65 -3.41
CA ALA A 255 3.13 2.28 -3.17
C ALA A 255 4.01 3.52 -2.92
N TYR A 256 3.84 4.59 -3.71
CA TYR A 256 4.55 5.85 -3.53
C TYR A 256 4.13 6.59 -2.26
N LEU A 257 2.83 6.68 -1.99
CA LEU A 257 2.32 7.29 -0.75
C LEU A 257 2.79 6.52 0.50
N ARG A 258 2.83 5.20 0.44
CA ARG A 258 3.38 4.35 1.50
C ARG A 258 4.84 4.66 1.79
N GLU A 259 5.64 4.86 0.74
CA GLU A 259 7.07 5.17 0.89
C GLU A 259 7.27 6.49 1.63
N VAL A 260 6.52 7.53 1.24
CA VAL A 260 6.55 8.83 1.92
C VAL A 260 5.99 8.75 3.34
N ALA A 261 4.90 8.01 3.55
CA ALA A 261 4.33 7.79 4.88
C ALA A 261 5.31 7.08 5.83
N LEU A 262 6.10 6.12 5.31
CA LEU A 262 7.18 5.46 6.07
C LEU A 262 8.32 6.44 6.40
N ALA A 263 8.66 7.36 5.49
CA ALA A 263 9.65 8.40 5.74
C ALA A 263 9.17 9.38 6.83
N VAL A 264 7.91 9.81 6.78
CA VAL A 264 7.29 10.64 7.85
C VAL A 264 7.33 9.92 9.20
N ALA A 265 6.97 8.62 9.22
CA ALA A 265 7.02 7.84 10.46
C ALA A 265 8.45 7.65 11.00
N ALA A 266 9.45 7.52 10.12
CA ALA A 266 10.85 7.45 10.50
C ALA A 266 11.35 8.78 11.11
N ASN A 267 10.98 9.90 10.51
CA ASN A 267 11.32 11.24 11.01
C ASN A 267 10.68 11.50 12.39
N ALA A 268 9.38 11.19 12.55
CA ALA A 268 8.69 11.32 13.84
C ALA A 268 9.38 10.48 14.94
N ARG A 269 9.90 9.30 14.59
CA ARG A 269 10.68 8.47 15.52
C ARG A 269 12.01 9.12 15.90
N GLU A 270 12.70 9.74 14.96
CA GLU A 270 13.99 10.41 15.22
C GLU A 270 13.82 11.62 16.13
N LEU A 271 12.69 12.31 16.02
CA LEU A 271 12.33 13.47 16.85
C LEU A 271 11.58 13.10 18.15
N ASP A 272 11.30 11.80 18.37
CA ASP A 272 10.47 11.28 19.46
C ASP A 272 9.07 11.95 19.57
N ASP A 273 8.50 12.38 18.42
CA ASP A 273 7.20 13.00 18.34
C ASP A 273 6.06 11.98 18.46
N PRO A 274 4.96 12.30 19.19
CA PRO A 274 3.78 11.42 19.23
C PRO A 274 3.18 11.22 17.84
N LEU A 275 3.21 9.98 17.33
CA LEU A 275 2.67 9.63 16.01
C LEU A 275 1.45 8.74 16.13
N GLY A 276 0.37 9.10 15.41
CA GLY A 276 -0.82 8.30 15.20
C GLY A 276 -1.00 7.92 13.74
N LEU A 277 -1.84 6.93 13.47
CA LEU A 277 -2.18 6.47 12.11
C LEU A 277 -3.67 6.26 11.95
N ILE A 278 -4.23 6.77 10.87
CA ILE A 278 -5.55 6.38 10.35
C ILE A 278 -5.38 5.92 8.91
N ALA A 279 -5.77 4.70 8.60
CA ALA A 279 -5.86 4.20 7.23
C ALA A 279 -7.31 4.22 6.77
N VAL A 280 -7.54 4.68 5.53
CA VAL A 280 -8.87 4.94 4.97
C VAL A 280 -9.08 4.08 3.73
N GLY A 281 -10.02 3.14 3.80
CA GLY A 281 -10.49 2.35 2.66
C GLY A 281 -11.81 2.86 2.09
N ASP A 282 -12.35 2.15 1.09
CA ASP A 282 -13.60 2.52 0.42
C ASP A 282 -14.82 2.56 1.37
N GLU A 283 -14.86 1.68 2.36
CA GLU A 283 -15.95 1.61 3.36
C GLU A 283 -15.72 2.49 4.60
N GLY A 284 -14.58 3.21 4.68
CA GLY A 284 -14.22 4.06 5.80
C GLY A 284 -12.89 3.70 6.46
N ILE A 285 -12.76 3.95 7.76
CA ILE A 285 -11.52 3.74 8.51
C ILE A 285 -11.26 2.25 8.71
N THR A 286 -10.14 1.76 8.18
CA THR A 286 -9.70 0.36 8.32
C THR A 286 -8.71 0.16 9.46
N THR A 287 -7.95 1.19 9.82
CA THR A 287 -6.98 1.17 10.92
C THR A 287 -6.99 2.50 11.65
N ARG A 288 -6.93 2.44 12.99
CA ARG A 288 -6.79 3.62 13.85
C ARG A 288 -5.81 3.35 14.97
N ILE A 289 -4.77 4.18 15.05
CA ILE A 289 -3.78 4.21 16.12
C ILE A 289 -3.72 5.65 16.63
N THR A 290 -3.94 5.85 17.92
CA THR A 290 -3.87 7.18 18.54
C THR A 290 -2.42 7.64 18.64
N PRO A 291 -2.13 8.97 18.58
CA PRO A 291 -0.79 9.48 18.73
C PRO A 291 -0.14 9.03 20.05
N THR A 292 0.99 8.35 19.93
CA THR A 292 1.79 7.87 21.07
C THR A 292 3.26 7.90 20.70
N THR A 293 4.12 8.05 21.69
CA THR A 293 5.58 7.97 21.54
C THR A 293 6.10 6.56 21.84
N GLY A 294 7.34 6.31 21.50
CA GLY A 294 8.08 5.13 21.89
C GLY A 294 8.22 4.06 20.80
N PRO A 295 9.26 3.22 20.90
CA PRO A 295 9.67 2.30 19.83
C PRO A 295 8.59 1.30 19.40
N ALA A 296 7.76 0.83 20.35
CA ALA A 296 6.70 -0.13 20.05
C ALA A 296 5.57 0.49 19.22
N ALA A 297 5.23 1.77 19.45
CA ALA A 297 4.24 2.51 18.70
C ALA A 297 4.70 2.69 17.24
N TYR A 298 5.92 3.17 17.03
CA TYR A 298 6.50 3.35 15.69
C TYR A 298 6.61 2.03 14.92
N LEU A 299 7.02 0.93 15.57
CA LEU A 299 7.07 -0.38 14.93
C LEU A 299 5.67 -0.88 14.53
N SER A 300 4.65 -0.60 15.34
CA SER A 300 3.26 -0.94 15.03
C SER A 300 2.75 -0.17 13.81
N ILE A 301 2.99 1.15 13.78
CA ILE A 301 2.61 2.01 12.64
C ILE A 301 3.35 1.55 11.38
N ARG A 302 4.66 1.36 11.45
CA ARG A 302 5.48 0.88 10.32
C ARG A 302 4.95 -0.44 9.77
N ARG A 303 4.62 -1.40 10.64
CA ARG A 303 4.05 -2.69 10.21
C ARG A 303 2.71 -2.50 9.50
N ARG A 304 1.83 -1.66 10.06
CA ARG A 304 0.54 -1.37 9.43
C ARG A 304 0.68 -0.71 8.07
N LEU A 305 1.59 0.26 7.92
CA LEU A 305 1.88 0.89 6.63
C LEU A 305 2.38 -0.13 5.60
N LEU A 306 3.24 -1.07 5.99
CA LEU A 306 3.75 -2.12 5.11
C LEU A 306 2.69 -3.15 4.71
N ASP A 307 1.70 -3.39 5.57
CA ASP A 307 0.60 -4.33 5.34
C ASP A 307 -0.61 -3.67 4.61
N LEU A 308 -0.58 -2.36 4.31
CA LEU A 308 -1.66 -1.69 3.58
C LEU A 308 -1.74 -2.19 2.14
N GLU A 309 -2.94 -2.61 1.73
CA GLU A 309 -3.29 -2.98 0.37
C GLU A 309 -4.49 -2.15 -0.09
N PRO A 310 -4.63 -1.82 -1.39
CA PRO A 310 -5.80 -1.11 -1.88
C PRO A 310 -7.08 -1.90 -1.59
N THR A 311 -8.14 -1.23 -1.13
CA THR A 311 -9.46 -1.86 -0.94
C THR A 311 -10.18 -2.04 -2.27
N GLY A 312 -11.14 -2.98 -2.36
CA GLY A 312 -11.97 -3.16 -3.56
C GLY A 312 -11.31 -3.87 -4.75
N THR A 313 -10.06 -4.35 -4.62
CA THR A 313 -9.38 -5.10 -5.70
C THR A 313 -9.69 -6.60 -5.70
N ASP A 314 -10.46 -7.10 -4.73
CA ASP A 314 -10.88 -8.50 -4.67
C ASP A 314 -12.05 -8.78 -5.62
N GLY A 315 -11.73 -8.88 -6.93
CA GLY A 315 -12.57 -9.57 -7.88
C GLY A 315 -12.38 -11.09 -7.72
N ASP A 316 -13.39 -11.77 -7.17
CA ASP A 316 -13.63 -13.22 -7.29
C ASP A 316 -12.64 -14.19 -6.61
N GLU A 317 -12.31 -14.00 -5.33
CA GLU A 317 -11.86 -15.13 -4.52
C GLU A 317 -12.69 -15.22 -3.23
N PRO A 318 -13.33 -16.39 -2.93
CA PRO A 318 -14.09 -16.53 -1.69
C PRO A 318 -13.14 -16.35 -0.50
N PRO A 319 -13.57 -15.70 0.60
CA PRO A 319 -12.70 -15.35 1.70
C PRO A 319 -12.06 -16.60 2.28
N SER A 320 -10.75 -16.72 2.13
CA SER A 320 -9.95 -17.67 2.90
C SER A 320 -10.08 -17.27 4.37
N GLU A 321 -10.61 -18.14 5.20
CA GLU A 321 -10.93 -17.95 6.62
C GLU A 321 -9.73 -17.61 7.53
N THR A 322 -8.58 -17.24 6.96
CA THR A 322 -7.35 -16.85 7.67
C THR A 322 -6.90 -15.42 7.42
N SER A 323 -7.59 -14.64 6.61
CA SER A 323 -7.41 -13.17 6.58
C SER A 323 -8.02 -12.62 7.85
N GLY A 324 -7.17 -12.05 8.71
CA GLY A 324 -7.59 -11.47 9.98
C GLY A 324 -8.81 -10.60 9.75
N ARG A 325 -9.91 -10.95 10.44
CA ARG A 325 -11.16 -10.21 10.48
C ARG A 325 -10.86 -8.72 10.45
N SER A 326 -11.25 -8.05 9.37
CA SER A 326 -11.48 -6.62 9.37
C SER A 326 -12.47 -6.37 10.51
N HIS A 327 -11.96 -6.03 11.67
CA HIS A 327 -12.77 -5.58 12.78
C HIS A 327 -13.13 -4.13 12.44
N SER A 328 -14.24 -3.94 11.74
CA SER A 328 -15.08 -2.79 12.00
C SER A 328 -15.31 -2.83 13.51
N ILE A 329 -14.68 -1.91 14.23
CA ILE A 329 -14.83 -1.82 15.69
C ILE A 329 -16.30 -1.53 15.94
N PRO A 330 -17.12 -2.50 16.47
CA PRO A 330 -18.52 -2.22 16.76
C PRO A 330 -18.51 -1.28 17.96
N GLY A 331 -18.93 -0.04 17.74
CA GLY A 331 -19.12 0.91 18.84
C GLY A 331 -18.63 2.33 18.60
N PHE A 332 -18.00 2.64 17.45
CA PHE A 332 -17.58 4.01 17.12
C PHE A 332 -18.17 4.53 15.82
N ALA A 333 -19.38 4.13 15.46
CA ALA A 333 -20.18 4.97 14.59
C ALA A 333 -20.54 6.21 15.42
N PRO A 334 -20.11 7.44 15.07
CA PRO A 334 -20.62 8.63 15.72
C PRO A 334 -22.12 8.59 15.48
N SER A 335 -22.88 8.39 16.57
CA SER A 335 -24.31 8.18 16.48
C SER A 335 -24.97 9.37 15.78
N PRO A 336 -25.45 9.23 14.53
CA PRO A 336 -26.29 10.24 13.88
C PRO A 336 -27.68 10.32 14.55
N THR A 337 -27.83 9.63 15.67
CA THR A 337 -29.08 9.55 16.42
C THR A 337 -29.52 10.86 17.04
N ARG A 338 -28.61 11.76 17.43
CA ARG A 338 -29.00 13.03 18.07
C ARG A 338 -29.67 14.04 17.13
N PRO A 339 -29.10 14.41 15.96
CA PRO A 339 -29.79 15.31 15.03
C PRO A 339 -31.05 14.70 14.43
N ARG A 340 -31.04 13.40 14.11
CA ARG A 340 -32.23 12.69 13.60
C ARG A 340 -33.33 12.56 14.67
N ALA A 341 -32.97 12.25 15.91
CA ALA A 341 -33.91 12.25 17.03
C ALA A 341 -34.45 13.63 17.33
N ALA A 342 -33.64 14.70 17.23
CA ALA A 342 -34.08 16.06 17.34
C ALA A 342 -35.03 16.46 16.21
N LEU A 343 -34.72 16.11 14.94
CA LEU A 343 -35.63 16.30 13.79
C LEU A 343 -36.94 15.55 13.98
N SER A 344 -36.94 14.29 14.38
CA SER A 344 -38.15 13.50 14.61
C SER A 344 -38.97 14.04 15.79
N ALA A 345 -38.34 14.66 16.78
CA ALA A 345 -39.01 15.32 17.90
C ALA A 345 -39.65 16.69 17.50
N LEU A 346 -39.11 17.34 16.45
CA LEU A 346 -39.62 18.58 15.91
C LEU A 346 -40.67 18.36 14.81
N ASP A 347 -40.70 17.15 14.23
CA ASP A 347 -41.60 16.77 13.16
C ASP A 347 -43.05 16.81 13.65
N GLY A 348 -43.90 17.60 13.00
CA GLY A 348 -45.30 17.82 13.41
C GLY A 348 -45.53 18.87 14.51
N SER A 349 -44.48 19.53 15.02
CA SER A 349 -44.64 20.64 15.96
C SER A 349 -45.07 21.92 15.28
N THR A 350 -46.13 22.53 15.75
CA THR A 350 -46.64 23.86 15.28
C THR A 350 -45.97 25.02 15.96
N ASP A 351 -45.04 24.79 16.88
CA ASP A 351 -44.36 25.83 17.66
C ASP A 351 -43.45 26.68 16.72
N PRO A 352 -43.52 28.03 16.80
CA PRO A 352 -42.63 28.93 16.07
C PRO A 352 -41.14 28.67 16.31
N PHE A 353 -40.78 28.21 17.51
CA PHE A 353 -39.41 27.86 17.88
C PHE A 353 -38.94 26.59 17.14
N ALA A 354 -39.80 25.57 17.04
CA ALA A 354 -39.52 24.36 16.29
C ALA A 354 -39.25 24.66 14.81
N ARG A 355 -40.04 25.51 14.18
CA ARG A 355 -39.84 25.96 12.78
C ARG A 355 -38.54 26.71 12.55
N THR A 356 -38.04 27.41 13.55
CA THR A 356 -36.77 28.15 13.48
C THR A 356 -35.58 27.16 13.56
N LEU A 357 -35.72 26.08 14.34
CA LEU A 357 -34.66 25.08 14.54
C LEU A 357 -34.63 23.99 13.46
N GLU A 358 -35.76 23.69 12.84
CA GLU A 358 -35.88 22.64 11.80
C GLU A 358 -34.86 22.80 10.64
N PRO A 359 -34.67 23.99 10.02
CA PRO A 359 -33.65 24.17 9.00
C PRO A 359 -32.22 23.91 9.50
N TYR A 360 -31.94 24.27 10.74
CA TYR A 360 -30.64 24.06 11.38
C TYR A 360 -30.34 22.55 11.56
N TYR A 361 -31.29 21.79 12.10
CA TYR A 361 -31.12 20.35 12.26
C TYR A 361 -31.17 19.60 10.93
N THR A 362 -31.94 20.07 9.96
CA THR A 362 -31.95 19.53 8.59
C THR A 362 -30.60 19.75 7.89
N ALA A 363 -30.05 20.96 7.99
CA ALA A 363 -28.71 21.25 7.44
C ALA A 363 -27.63 20.41 8.12
N ARG A 364 -27.69 20.28 9.46
CA ARG A 364 -26.76 19.46 10.23
C ARG A 364 -26.89 17.98 9.92
N THR A 365 -28.08 17.44 9.72
CA THR A 365 -28.29 16.06 9.33
C THR A 365 -27.76 15.78 7.92
N ARG A 366 -27.95 16.70 6.96
CA ARG A 366 -27.36 16.60 5.62
C ARG A 366 -25.84 16.63 5.69
N TYR A 367 -25.30 17.50 6.52
CA TYR A 367 -23.86 17.60 6.75
C TYR A 367 -23.29 16.31 7.37
N ASP A 368 -23.92 15.76 8.42
CA ASP A 368 -23.52 14.51 9.04
C ASP A 368 -23.63 13.32 8.10
N VAL A 369 -24.67 13.24 7.26
CA VAL A 369 -24.82 12.20 6.21
C VAL A 369 -23.70 12.28 5.19
N ARG A 370 -23.30 13.49 4.77
CA ARG A 370 -22.19 13.66 3.83
C ARG A 370 -20.85 13.23 4.44
N PHE A 371 -20.59 13.51 5.71
CA PHE A 371 -19.42 13.01 6.43
C PHE A 371 -19.39 11.48 6.54
N ASP A 372 -20.55 10.85 6.68
CA ASP A 372 -20.66 9.39 6.75
C ASP A 372 -20.51 8.74 5.36
N SER A 373 -20.77 9.50 4.28
CA SER A 373 -20.62 9.03 2.89
C SER A 373 -19.22 9.24 2.31
N GLU A 374 -18.40 10.13 2.90
CA GLU A 374 -17.06 10.46 2.42
C GLU A 374 -15.99 9.95 3.36
N PRO A 375 -15.33 8.81 3.03
CA PRO A 375 -14.42 8.11 3.93
C PRO A 375 -13.25 8.98 4.43
N LEU A 376 -12.62 9.77 3.54
CA LEU A 376 -11.48 10.62 3.89
C LEU A 376 -11.89 11.74 4.84
N LEU A 377 -12.99 12.42 4.56
CA LEU A 377 -13.53 13.49 5.41
C LEU A 377 -13.92 12.95 6.80
N GLY A 378 -14.56 11.76 6.85
CA GLY A 378 -14.89 11.05 8.08
C GLY A 378 -13.66 10.69 8.92
N ALA A 379 -12.56 10.30 8.26
CA ALA A 379 -11.30 9.99 8.90
C ALA A 379 -10.66 11.24 9.55
N VAL A 380 -10.62 12.36 8.84
CA VAL A 380 -10.08 13.62 9.38
C VAL A 380 -10.95 14.12 10.55
N ARG A 381 -12.28 14.01 10.45
CA ARG A 381 -13.18 14.32 11.58
C ARG A 381 -12.86 13.46 12.81
N THR A 382 -12.60 12.17 12.59
CA THR A 382 -12.26 11.23 13.66
C THR A 382 -10.89 11.55 14.27
N ALA A 383 -9.92 11.93 13.44
CA ALA A 383 -8.59 12.35 13.88
C ALA A 383 -8.64 13.55 14.83
N LEU A 384 -9.47 14.55 14.48
CA LEU A 384 -9.55 15.84 15.17
C LEU A 384 -10.68 15.92 16.23
N GLY A 385 -11.50 14.88 16.34
CA GLY A 385 -12.71 14.88 17.19
C GLY A 385 -12.49 14.76 18.71
N GLY A 386 -11.27 14.58 19.17
CA GLY A 386 -10.97 14.27 20.58
C GLY A 386 -9.84 15.07 21.22
N GLN A 387 -9.27 16.07 20.54
CA GLN A 387 -8.12 16.82 21.08
C GLN A 387 -8.32 18.33 21.00
N ASP A 388 -8.09 19.00 22.12
CA ASP A 388 -8.07 20.47 22.22
C ASP A 388 -6.68 21.07 21.87
N SER A 389 -5.69 20.24 21.52
CA SER A 389 -4.33 20.68 21.21
C SER A 389 -4.11 20.81 19.70
N ARG A 390 -3.29 21.79 19.29
CA ARG A 390 -2.82 21.94 17.92
C ARG A 390 -2.13 20.64 17.49
N GLN A 391 -2.75 19.90 16.56
CA GLN A 391 -2.25 18.66 16.00
C GLN A 391 -1.74 18.92 14.60
N TRP A 392 -0.65 18.26 14.23
CA TRP A 392 -0.19 18.21 12.84
C TRP A 392 -0.88 17.05 12.12
N THR A 393 -1.54 17.34 11.01
CA THR A 393 -2.27 16.32 10.24
C THR A 393 -1.59 16.15 8.89
N VAL A 394 -1.01 14.97 8.67
CA VAL A 394 -0.41 14.57 7.39
C VAL A 394 -1.41 13.71 6.63
N ILE A 395 -1.83 14.15 5.44
CA ILE A 395 -2.81 13.44 4.60
C ILE A 395 -2.11 12.96 3.33
N CYS A 396 -2.11 11.66 3.11
CA CYS A 396 -1.59 10.99 1.93
C CYS A 396 -2.77 10.49 1.10
N THR A 397 -3.01 11.09 -0.08
CA THR A 397 -4.14 10.76 -0.98
C THR A 397 -3.81 11.12 -2.43
N ASP A 398 -4.79 11.05 -3.33
CA ASP A 398 -4.67 11.46 -4.72
C ASP A 398 -5.60 12.65 -5.06
N ASP A 399 -5.59 13.05 -6.33
CA ASP A 399 -6.36 14.13 -6.91
C ASP A 399 -7.71 13.69 -7.51
N SER A 400 -8.17 12.48 -7.25
CA SER A 400 -9.36 11.90 -7.90
C SER A 400 -10.67 12.62 -7.53
N ASP A 401 -10.75 13.22 -6.34
CA ASP A 401 -11.92 13.99 -5.88
C ASP A 401 -11.47 15.33 -5.24
N PRO A 402 -11.28 16.37 -6.08
CA PRO A 402 -10.85 17.68 -5.62
C PRO A 402 -11.83 18.36 -4.65
N GLU A 403 -13.14 18.17 -4.85
CA GLU A 403 -14.15 18.84 -4.00
C GLU A 403 -14.10 18.30 -2.57
N THR A 404 -14.10 16.97 -2.41
CA THR A 404 -13.98 16.33 -1.09
C THR A 404 -12.63 16.65 -0.44
N LEU A 405 -11.56 16.75 -1.22
CA LEU A 405 -10.25 17.13 -0.72
C LEU A 405 -10.25 18.56 -0.16
N TYR A 406 -10.82 19.52 -0.89
CA TYR A 406 -10.98 20.90 -0.40
C TYR A 406 -11.79 20.98 0.90
N GLU A 407 -12.92 20.27 0.98
CA GLU A 407 -13.75 20.24 2.18
C GLU A 407 -12.99 19.62 3.36
N THR A 408 -12.25 18.56 3.12
CA THR A 408 -11.43 17.86 4.13
C THR A 408 -10.36 18.77 4.72
N VAL A 409 -9.64 19.48 3.87
CA VAL A 409 -8.60 20.44 4.29
C VAL A 409 -9.21 21.63 5.05
N ARG A 410 -10.30 22.20 4.55
CA ARG A 410 -11.03 23.29 5.23
C ARG A 410 -11.52 22.88 6.61
N PHE A 411 -12.02 21.65 6.73
CA PHE A 411 -12.45 21.11 8.01
C PHE A 411 -11.28 20.99 9.00
N ALA A 412 -10.14 20.42 8.56
CA ALA A 412 -8.95 20.30 9.39
C ALA A 412 -8.44 21.64 9.91
N ARG A 413 -8.37 22.66 9.02
CA ARG A 413 -7.99 24.03 9.37
C ARG A 413 -8.94 24.67 10.37
N ALA A 414 -10.26 24.51 10.16
CA ALA A 414 -11.28 25.07 11.06
C ALA A 414 -11.16 24.52 12.49
N ARG A 415 -10.48 23.38 12.67
CA ARG A 415 -10.15 22.77 13.97
C ARG A 415 -8.78 23.18 14.51
N GLY A 416 -8.08 24.08 13.84
CA GLY A 416 -6.77 24.60 14.25
C GLY A 416 -5.60 23.64 13.98
N SER A 417 -5.80 22.62 13.11
CA SER A 417 -4.72 21.73 12.67
C SER A 417 -3.88 22.38 11.58
N GLU A 418 -2.57 22.20 11.65
CA GLU A 418 -1.67 22.39 10.50
C GLU A 418 -1.74 21.15 9.61
N VAL A 419 -1.88 21.35 8.31
CA VAL A 419 -2.11 20.27 7.35
C VAL A 419 -0.95 20.17 6.38
N LEU A 420 -0.35 18.97 6.31
CA LEU A 420 0.57 18.58 5.25
C LEU A 420 -0.15 17.61 4.30
N LEU A 421 -0.27 18.01 3.03
CA LEU A 421 -0.85 17.18 1.97
C LEU A 421 0.27 16.57 1.12
N LEU A 422 0.17 15.28 0.93
CA LEU A 422 1.02 14.49 0.07
C LEU A 422 0.14 13.87 -1.01
N LEU A 423 0.16 14.47 -2.21
CA LEU A 423 -0.78 14.21 -3.29
C LEU A 423 -0.11 13.49 -4.46
N THR A 424 -0.68 12.37 -4.90
CA THR A 424 -0.24 11.70 -6.13
C THR A 424 -1.06 12.17 -7.33
N PRO A 425 -0.42 12.74 -8.38
CA PRO A 425 -1.12 13.11 -9.61
C PRO A 425 -1.59 11.88 -10.38
N SER A 426 -2.89 11.68 -10.49
CA SER A 426 -3.50 10.49 -11.12
C SER A 426 -3.01 10.27 -12.54
N VAL A 427 -2.75 11.34 -13.27
CA VAL A 427 -2.28 11.30 -14.66
C VAL A 427 -0.94 10.57 -14.83
N LEU A 428 -0.07 10.59 -13.82
CA LEU A 428 1.24 9.93 -13.89
C LEU A 428 1.17 8.41 -13.64
N PHE A 429 0.00 7.89 -13.25
CA PHE A 429 -0.21 6.48 -12.89
C PHE A 429 -1.17 5.75 -13.84
N ALA A 430 -1.63 6.40 -14.92
CA ALA A 430 -2.50 5.78 -15.91
C ALA A 430 -1.79 4.59 -16.60
N SER A 431 -2.51 3.48 -16.73
CA SER A 431 -1.98 2.20 -17.25
C SER A 431 -1.68 2.21 -18.74
N ASP A 432 -2.30 3.09 -19.50
CA ASP A 432 -2.23 3.09 -20.98
C ASP A 432 -0.97 3.73 -21.57
N GLY A 433 0.07 3.94 -20.75
CA GLY A 433 1.25 4.67 -21.19
C GLY A 433 0.91 6.12 -21.56
N VAL A 434 1.88 6.96 -21.82
CA VAL A 434 1.68 8.35 -22.28
C VAL A 434 1.11 8.33 -23.72
N GLY A 435 -0.18 7.99 -23.88
CA GLY A 435 -0.80 7.83 -25.20
C GLY A 435 -0.85 9.14 -26.01
N ASP A 436 -1.04 10.27 -25.33
CA ASP A 436 -0.97 11.60 -25.90
C ASP A 436 -0.23 12.52 -24.93
N PRO A 437 1.05 12.85 -25.17
CA PRO A 437 1.85 13.68 -24.30
C PRO A 437 1.21 15.04 -24.00
N ASP A 438 0.38 15.53 -24.92
CA ASP A 438 -0.29 16.81 -24.78
C ASP A 438 -1.42 16.75 -23.76
N ARG A 439 -2.19 15.69 -23.74
CA ARG A 439 -3.23 15.47 -22.72
C ARG A 439 -2.66 15.26 -21.33
N VAL A 440 -1.58 14.49 -21.25
CA VAL A 440 -0.90 14.26 -19.97
C VAL A 440 -0.37 15.55 -19.36
N ALA A 441 0.21 16.42 -20.21
CA ALA A 441 0.68 17.73 -19.77
C ALA A 441 -0.46 18.64 -19.30
N ASP A 442 -1.59 18.65 -20.01
CA ASP A 442 -2.78 19.44 -19.63
C ASP A 442 -3.36 18.94 -18.29
N SER A 443 -3.56 17.63 -18.11
CA SER A 443 -4.04 17.06 -16.85
C SER A 443 -3.06 17.26 -15.69
N TYR A 444 -1.76 17.26 -15.95
CA TYR A 444 -0.78 17.59 -14.92
C TYR A 444 -0.86 19.08 -14.52
N LEU A 445 -1.14 19.98 -15.45
CA LEU A 445 -1.35 21.39 -15.12
C LEU A 445 -2.61 21.60 -14.27
N GLU A 446 -3.71 20.88 -14.53
CA GLU A 446 -4.91 20.88 -13.70
C GLU A 446 -4.61 20.40 -12.26
N PHE A 447 -3.83 19.33 -12.12
CA PHE A 447 -3.36 18.85 -10.82
C PHE A 447 -2.51 19.92 -10.11
N GLU A 448 -1.58 20.55 -10.81
CA GLU A 448 -0.70 21.55 -10.22
C GLU A 448 -1.49 22.83 -9.81
N GLU A 449 -2.56 23.18 -10.53
CA GLU A 449 -3.47 24.24 -10.13
C GLU A 449 -4.20 23.90 -8.82
N LEU A 450 -4.76 22.68 -8.72
CA LEU A 450 -5.37 22.17 -7.49
C LEU A 450 -4.38 22.20 -6.31
N ARG A 451 -3.15 21.67 -6.52
CA ARG A 451 -2.13 21.65 -5.47
C ARG A 451 -1.79 23.06 -4.98
N ARG A 452 -1.60 24.01 -5.91
CA ARG A 452 -1.29 25.42 -5.57
C ARG A 452 -2.44 26.10 -4.83
N ASP A 453 -3.67 25.82 -5.21
CA ASP A 453 -4.82 26.40 -4.55
C ASP A 453 -4.96 25.91 -3.11
N LEU A 454 -4.65 24.63 -2.86
CA LEU A 454 -4.56 24.09 -1.52
C LEU A 454 -3.39 24.67 -0.72
N ASP A 455 -2.22 24.81 -1.34
CA ASP A 455 -1.01 25.37 -0.72
C ASP A 455 -1.13 26.86 -0.37
N ARG A 456 -2.02 27.61 -1.04
CA ARG A 456 -2.34 29.02 -0.70
C ARG A 456 -3.19 29.17 0.56
N MET A 457 -3.78 28.08 1.07
CA MET A 457 -4.54 28.14 2.31
C MET A 457 -3.58 28.28 3.49
N ASP A 458 -3.89 29.20 4.45
CA ASP A 458 -3.08 29.34 5.66
C ASP A 458 -2.96 28.02 6.42
N ALA A 459 -1.80 27.71 6.98
CA ALA A 459 -1.50 26.49 7.71
C ALA A 459 -1.72 25.18 6.89
N VAL A 460 -1.60 25.26 5.57
CA VAL A 460 -1.62 24.12 4.65
C VAL A 460 -0.34 24.13 3.82
N THR A 461 0.30 22.98 3.72
CA THR A 461 1.41 22.76 2.80
C THR A 461 1.07 21.56 1.92
N ALA A 462 1.11 21.74 0.60
CA ALA A 462 0.77 20.70 -0.36
C ALA A 462 1.95 20.35 -1.25
N PHE A 463 2.37 19.08 -1.21
CA PHE A 463 3.42 18.53 -2.05
C PHE A 463 2.86 17.50 -3.02
N GLU A 464 3.47 17.41 -4.19
CA GLU A 464 3.31 16.31 -5.11
C GLU A 464 4.20 15.13 -4.71
N VAL A 465 3.68 13.91 -4.90
CA VAL A 465 4.40 12.66 -4.72
C VAL A 465 4.30 11.87 -6.01
N ALA A 466 5.40 11.69 -6.72
CA ALA A 466 5.39 11.13 -8.06
C ALA A 466 6.66 10.31 -8.36
N PRO A 467 6.60 9.40 -9.35
CA PRO A 467 7.80 8.81 -9.95
C PRO A 467 8.64 9.89 -10.63
N GLN A 468 9.87 10.10 -10.18
CA GLN A 468 10.75 11.16 -10.67
C GLN A 468 10.95 11.12 -12.20
N GLU A 469 11.11 9.93 -12.77
CA GLU A 469 11.32 9.76 -14.21
C GLU A 469 10.10 10.20 -15.03
N ARG A 470 8.88 9.86 -14.60
CA ARG A 470 7.64 10.23 -15.29
C ARG A 470 7.36 11.71 -15.17
N LEU A 471 7.56 12.27 -13.99
CA LEU A 471 7.43 13.71 -13.76
C LEU A 471 8.37 14.49 -14.64
N SER A 472 9.64 14.09 -14.72
CA SER A 472 10.65 14.75 -15.59
C SER A 472 10.23 14.76 -17.05
N ALA A 473 9.70 13.65 -17.58
CA ALA A 473 9.22 13.56 -18.96
C ALA A 473 8.04 14.51 -19.24
N VAL A 474 7.09 14.64 -18.30
CA VAL A 474 5.95 15.57 -18.42
C VAL A 474 6.42 17.01 -18.38
N LEU A 475 7.32 17.37 -17.47
CA LEU A 475 7.87 18.72 -17.34
C LEU A 475 8.68 19.14 -18.57
N GLU A 476 9.41 18.23 -19.20
CA GLU A 476 10.12 18.50 -20.46
C GLU A 476 9.13 18.84 -21.59
N THR A 477 8.03 18.08 -21.69
CA THR A 477 6.97 18.34 -22.68
C THR A 477 6.32 19.70 -22.45
N THR A 478 5.99 20.04 -21.20
CA THR A 478 5.40 21.33 -20.83
C THR A 478 6.35 22.50 -21.14
N ARG A 479 7.66 22.35 -20.86
CA ARG A 479 8.69 23.37 -21.18
C ARG A 479 8.90 23.53 -22.68
N ALA A 480 8.83 22.46 -23.47
CA ALA A 480 8.94 22.52 -24.93
C ALA A 480 7.78 23.32 -25.55
N ARG A 481 6.55 23.15 -25.03
CA ARG A 481 5.34 23.90 -25.46
C ARG A 481 5.48 25.39 -25.18
N SER A 482 5.88 25.77 -23.95
CA SER A 482 6.03 27.18 -23.59
C SER A 482 7.09 27.89 -24.45
N ARG A 483 8.12 27.19 -24.89
CA ARG A 483 9.13 27.73 -25.85
C ARG A 483 8.59 27.81 -27.27
N GLY A 484 7.68 26.90 -27.68
CA GLY A 484 7.05 26.91 -28.99
C GLY A 484 6.01 28.00 -29.18
N ALA A 485 5.32 28.39 -28.10
CA ALA A 485 4.28 29.42 -28.09
C ALA A 485 4.82 30.87 -28.11
N ILE A 486 6.12 31.04 -27.87
CA ILE A 486 6.83 32.36 -27.90
C ILE A 486 7.43 32.66 -29.27
N ARG A 487 7.35 31.76 -30.24
CA ARG A 487 7.74 31.97 -31.63
C ARG A 487 6.54 32.22 -32.55
#